data_7756d4538f923da8a8728b54bd93ca52
#
_entry.id   7756d4538f923da8a8728b54bd93ca52
#
_cell.length_a   1.000
_cell.length_b   1.000
_cell.length_c   1.000
_cell.angle_alpha   90.00
_cell.angle_beta   90.00
_cell.angle_gamma   90.00
#
_symmetry.space_group_name_H-M   'P 1'
#
loop_
_entity.id
_entity.type
_entity.pdbx_description
1 polymer ?
#
loop_
_entity_poly.entity_id
_entity_poly.type
_entity_poly.pdbx_seq_one_letter_code
_entity_poly.pdbx_strand_id
1 'polypeptide(L)'
;YKKFNPLHKVPILDEKKIFWVDNTPEGETAFNNQCVNPECGYTGNRKHGAAHNEEGINKYSTETPLYCEKCGALLPRPWVEDKKTGEKRLMKGFVSAYKRMMWDEPASTLTQNFQFACSDNKLHPDQCRVLSLYEGLVLQSIADYDYSFEVNGKMVPDGLIRDTIGESVPPKMIDQICKYILSIIE
;
A
#
# COMPACT_ATOMS: atom_id res chain seq x y z
N TYR A 1 -17.50 17.03 20.33
CA TYR A 1 -17.49 16.39 18.99
C TYR A 1 -16.26 16.88 18.22
N LYS A 2 -15.22 16.02 18.03
CA LYS A 2 -14.14 16.34 17.09
C LYS A 2 -14.76 16.43 15.70
N LYS A 3 -14.58 17.56 15.03
CA LYS A 3 -15.10 17.78 13.68
C LYS A 3 -14.51 16.71 12.76
N PHE A 4 -15.35 15.86 12.17
CA PHE A 4 -14.91 14.83 11.24
C PHE A 4 -14.23 15.49 10.05
N ASN A 5 -12.97 15.09 9.75
CA ASN A 5 -12.27 15.61 8.58
C ASN A 5 -12.84 14.94 7.31
N PRO A 6 -13.42 15.71 6.38
CA PRO A 6 -14.06 15.15 5.17
C PRO A 6 -13.09 14.42 4.25
N LEU A 7 -11.79 14.60 4.43
CA LEU A 7 -10.74 13.91 3.66
C LEU A 7 -10.34 12.55 4.26
N HIS A 8 -10.93 12.14 5.40
CA HIS A 8 -10.80 10.76 5.89
C HIS A 8 -11.64 9.79 5.05
N LYS A 9 -11.34 9.77 3.75
CA LYS A 9 -11.96 8.88 2.77
C LYS A 9 -10.96 7.84 2.29
N VAL A 10 -11.40 6.59 2.24
CA VAL A 10 -10.62 5.47 1.73
C VAL A 10 -11.41 4.70 0.68
N PRO A 11 -10.76 4.19 -0.38
CA PRO A 11 -11.40 3.25 -1.29
C PRO A 11 -11.83 1.98 -0.56
N ILE A 12 -13.01 1.48 -0.88
CA ILE A 12 -13.52 0.22 -0.34
C ILE A 12 -12.79 -0.92 -1.04
N LEU A 13 -12.19 -1.81 -0.27
CA LEU A 13 -11.59 -3.03 -0.78
C LEU A 13 -12.70 -4.06 -1.06
N ASP A 14 -12.60 -4.79 -2.17
CA ASP A 14 -13.46 -5.94 -2.45
C ASP A 14 -13.12 -7.11 -1.50
N GLU A 15 -14.04 -8.10 -1.40
CA GLU A 15 -13.89 -9.25 -0.50
C GLU A 15 -12.58 -10.02 -0.68
N LYS A 16 -12.10 -10.14 -1.92
CA LYS A 16 -10.81 -10.80 -2.20
C LYS A 16 -9.66 -10.03 -1.58
N LYS A 17 -9.62 -8.71 -1.79
CA LYS A 17 -8.57 -7.85 -1.22
C LYS A 17 -8.66 -7.81 0.31
N ILE A 18 -9.88 -7.77 0.87
CA ILE A 18 -10.08 -7.87 2.31
C ILE A 18 -9.44 -9.17 2.83
N PHE A 19 -9.73 -10.32 2.20
CA PHE A 19 -9.16 -11.60 2.59
C PHE A 19 -7.62 -11.60 2.56
N TRP A 20 -6.99 -10.98 1.55
CA TRP A 20 -5.54 -10.88 1.48
C TRP A 20 -4.97 -9.94 2.53
N VAL A 21 -5.51 -8.73 2.60
CA VAL A 21 -5.00 -7.65 3.45
C VAL A 21 -5.20 -7.96 4.93
N ASP A 22 -6.35 -8.52 5.31
CA ASP A 22 -6.66 -8.87 6.71
C ASP A 22 -5.69 -9.91 7.28
N ASN A 23 -5.18 -10.78 6.41
CA ASN A 23 -4.20 -11.81 6.77
C ASN A 23 -2.73 -11.38 6.54
N THR A 24 -2.48 -10.12 6.23
CA THR A 24 -1.12 -9.59 6.01
C THR A 24 -0.60 -8.95 7.28
N PRO A 25 0.49 -9.46 7.88
CA PRO A 25 1.11 -8.84 9.04
C PRO A 25 1.71 -7.46 8.71
N GLU A 26 1.89 -6.66 9.74
CA GLU A 26 2.63 -5.39 9.66
C GLU A 26 4.02 -5.59 9.03
N GLY A 27 4.41 -4.70 8.14
CA GLY A 27 5.69 -4.76 7.43
C GLY A 27 5.79 -5.80 6.31
N GLU A 28 4.83 -6.73 6.21
CA GLU A 28 4.82 -7.81 5.22
C GLU A 28 3.93 -7.45 4.01
N THR A 29 4.13 -8.20 2.92
CA THR A 29 3.28 -8.16 1.73
C THR A 29 2.30 -9.32 1.74
N ALA A 30 1.10 -9.12 1.19
CA ALA A 30 0.11 -10.20 1.07
C ALA A 30 0.63 -11.42 0.27
N PHE A 31 1.64 -11.26 -0.57
CA PHE A 31 2.27 -12.39 -1.26
C PHE A 31 3.00 -13.36 -0.32
N ASN A 32 3.32 -12.93 0.91
CA ASN A 32 3.99 -13.73 1.93
C ASN A 32 3.02 -14.40 2.92
N ASN A 33 1.72 -14.15 2.81
CA ASN A 33 0.72 -14.68 3.72
C ASN A 33 0.80 -16.20 3.80
N GLN A 34 0.57 -16.72 5.00
CA GLN A 34 0.67 -18.13 5.33
C GLN A 34 -0.70 -18.80 5.40
N CYS A 35 -0.73 -20.08 5.70
CA CYS A 35 -1.96 -20.86 5.75
C CYS A 35 -2.86 -20.39 6.91
N VAL A 36 -4.11 -20.10 6.59
CA VAL A 36 -5.14 -19.68 7.56
C VAL A 36 -6.15 -20.79 7.88
N ASN A 37 -5.94 -22.00 7.35
CA ASN A 37 -6.74 -23.15 7.72
C ASN A 37 -6.46 -23.51 9.19
N PRO A 38 -7.46 -23.44 10.10
CA PRO A 38 -7.26 -23.69 11.53
C PRO A 38 -6.72 -25.09 11.84
N GLU A 39 -7.05 -26.07 11.01
CA GLU A 39 -6.58 -27.47 11.18
C GLU A 39 -5.14 -27.67 10.71
N CYS A 40 -4.58 -26.70 9.97
CA CYS A 40 -3.25 -26.82 9.37
C CYS A 40 -2.22 -25.90 10.04
N GLY A 41 -2.49 -24.61 10.11
CA GLY A 41 -1.62 -23.58 10.72
C GLY A 41 -0.19 -23.55 10.17
N TYR A 42 0.06 -24.09 8.96
CA TYR A 42 1.41 -24.18 8.41
C TYR A 42 1.95 -22.81 8.00
N THR A 43 3.10 -22.44 8.54
CA THR A 43 3.77 -21.15 8.31
C THR A 43 5.04 -21.23 7.46
N GLY A 44 5.37 -22.42 6.94
CA GLY A 44 6.55 -22.68 6.13
C GLY A 44 6.34 -22.57 4.61
N ASN A 45 5.19 -22.04 4.14
CA ASN A 45 4.97 -21.83 2.71
C ASN A 45 5.98 -20.83 2.16
N ARG A 46 6.56 -21.16 0.99
CA ARG A 46 7.58 -20.30 0.35
C ARG A 46 7.06 -18.87 0.18
N LYS A 47 7.87 -17.91 0.61
CA LYS A 47 7.58 -16.48 0.47
C LYS A 47 7.91 -16.00 -0.93
N HIS A 48 7.33 -14.86 -1.31
CA HIS A 48 7.61 -14.19 -2.56
C HIS A 48 9.06 -13.65 -2.56
N GLY A 49 9.91 -14.24 -3.38
CA GLY A 49 11.29 -13.78 -3.55
C GLY A 49 11.38 -12.65 -4.57
N ALA A 50 12.13 -11.61 -4.26
CA ALA A 50 12.53 -10.61 -5.22
C ALA A 50 13.61 -11.22 -6.13
N ALA A 51 13.25 -11.64 -7.33
CA ALA A 51 14.24 -11.89 -8.35
C ALA A 51 14.58 -10.56 -9.02
N HIS A 52 15.85 -10.13 -8.92
CA HIS A 52 16.36 -9.04 -9.73
C HIS A 52 16.72 -9.58 -11.11
N ASN A 53 16.20 -8.96 -12.17
CA ASN A 53 16.74 -9.15 -13.49
C ASN A 53 17.94 -8.21 -13.72
N GLU A 54 18.60 -8.33 -14.86
CA GLU A 54 19.75 -7.49 -15.24
C GLU A 54 19.43 -5.98 -15.25
N GLU A 55 18.15 -5.62 -15.37
CA GLU A 55 17.66 -4.23 -15.32
C GLU A 55 17.32 -3.76 -13.88
N GLY A 56 17.56 -4.58 -12.86
CA GLY A 56 17.26 -4.26 -11.48
C GLY A 56 15.76 -4.27 -11.11
N ILE A 57 14.91 -4.80 -11.98
CA ILE A 57 13.46 -4.87 -11.76
C ILE A 57 13.13 -6.09 -10.91
N ASN A 58 12.46 -5.87 -9.77
CA ASN A 58 11.95 -6.94 -8.91
C ASN A 58 10.82 -7.69 -9.62
N LYS A 59 11.04 -8.93 -9.97
CA LYS A 59 9.99 -9.83 -10.48
C LYS A 59 9.54 -10.79 -9.38
N TYR A 60 8.25 -11.17 -9.42
CA TYR A 60 7.77 -12.22 -8.55
C TYR A 60 8.42 -13.56 -8.93
N SER A 61 8.67 -14.41 -7.94
CA SER A 61 9.13 -15.77 -8.20
C SER A 61 7.97 -16.63 -8.72
N THR A 62 8.20 -17.37 -9.81
CA THR A 62 7.25 -18.37 -10.32
C THR A 62 7.03 -19.53 -9.35
N GLU A 63 7.91 -19.66 -8.35
CA GLU A 63 7.86 -20.70 -7.32
C GLU A 63 7.02 -20.32 -6.10
N THR A 64 6.49 -19.10 -6.03
CA THR A 64 5.62 -18.67 -4.93
C THR A 64 4.30 -19.40 -4.99
N PRO A 65 3.95 -20.28 -4.01
CA PRO A 65 2.73 -21.08 -4.08
C PRO A 65 1.49 -20.22 -3.80
N LEU A 66 0.40 -20.51 -4.51
CA LEU A 66 -0.93 -19.97 -4.22
C LEU A 66 -1.71 -20.86 -3.25
N TYR A 67 -1.36 -22.13 -3.18
CA TYR A 67 -1.98 -23.11 -2.29
C TYR A 67 -0.97 -23.57 -1.23
N CYS A 68 -1.47 -23.87 -0.05
CA CYS A 68 -0.64 -24.34 1.06
C CYS A 68 0.09 -25.63 0.69
N GLU A 69 1.42 -25.62 0.84
CA GLU A 69 2.29 -26.75 0.49
C GLU A 69 2.04 -27.98 1.40
N LYS A 70 1.37 -27.79 2.56
CA LYS A 70 1.05 -28.88 3.49
C LYS A 70 -0.37 -29.43 3.31
N CYS A 71 -1.40 -28.58 3.21
CA CYS A 71 -2.80 -29.03 3.20
C CYS A 71 -3.55 -28.72 1.91
N GLY A 72 -2.93 -28.04 0.94
CA GLY A 72 -3.57 -27.67 -0.33
C GLY A 72 -4.62 -26.56 -0.25
N ALA A 73 -4.89 -25.98 0.94
CA ALA A 73 -5.85 -24.88 1.06
C ALA A 73 -5.36 -23.62 0.33
N LEU A 74 -6.29 -22.84 -0.21
CA LEU A 74 -5.98 -21.54 -0.84
C LEU A 74 -5.37 -20.60 0.20
N LEU A 75 -4.19 -20.08 -0.09
CA LEU A 75 -3.53 -19.08 0.75
C LEU A 75 -4.16 -17.70 0.54
N PRO A 76 -4.18 -16.85 1.57
CA PRO A 76 -4.68 -15.47 1.45
C PRO A 76 -3.67 -14.58 0.72
N ARG A 77 -3.31 -14.95 -0.51
CA ARG A 77 -2.35 -14.29 -1.38
C ARG A 77 -3.04 -13.69 -2.60
N PRO A 78 -2.55 -12.59 -3.17
CA PRO A 78 -3.16 -11.98 -4.34
C PRO A 78 -3.24 -12.94 -5.53
N TRP A 79 -4.45 -13.20 -6.02
CA TRP A 79 -4.71 -14.08 -7.14
C TRP A 79 -5.66 -13.46 -8.17
N VAL A 80 -5.53 -13.91 -9.39
CA VAL A 80 -6.47 -13.66 -10.49
C VAL A 80 -7.10 -14.98 -10.91
N GLU A 81 -8.34 -14.90 -11.33
CA GLU A 81 -9.12 -16.05 -11.78
C GLU A 81 -9.29 -15.97 -13.30
N ASP A 82 -9.00 -17.06 -13.98
CA ASP A 82 -9.31 -17.19 -15.40
C ASP A 82 -10.83 -17.24 -15.58
N LYS A 83 -11.38 -16.33 -16.38
CA LYS A 83 -12.83 -16.20 -16.57
C LYS A 83 -13.48 -17.40 -17.29
N LYS A 84 -12.68 -18.19 -18.01
CA LYS A 84 -13.19 -19.34 -18.79
C LYS A 84 -13.09 -20.63 -18.00
N THR A 85 -11.98 -20.86 -17.29
CA THR A 85 -11.71 -22.11 -16.60
C THR A 85 -12.03 -22.04 -15.09
N GLY A 86 -12.13 -20.85 -14.52
CA GLY A 86 -12.27 -20.65 -13.07
C GLY A 86 -10.98 -20.92 -12.29
N GLU A 87 -9.88 -21.22 -12.97
CA GLU A 87 -8.60 -21.50 -12.33
C GLU A 87 -8.01 -20.23 -11.72
N LYS A 88 -7.55 -20.36 -10.48
CA LYS A 88 -6.86 -19.30 -9.77
C LYS A 88 -5.36 -19.42 -9.95
N ARG A 89 -4.70 -18.34 -10.29
CA ARG A 89 -3.23 -18.24 -10.32
C ARG A 89 -2.76 -17.04 -9.53
N LEU A 90 -1.57 -17.13 -8.97
CA LEU A 90 -0.95 -15.99 -8.27
C LEU A 90 -0.89 -14.78 -9.20
N MET A 91 -1.25 -13.61 -8.66
CA MET A 91 -1.14 -12.36 -9.40
C MET A 91 0.32 -12.03 -9.65
N LYS A 92 0.65 -11.63 -10.87
CA LYS A 92 1.97 -11.05 -11.17
C LYS A 92 2.02 -9.66 -10.55
N GLY A 93 2.98 -9.40 -9.68
CA GLY A 93 3.08 -8.11 -9.00
C GLY A 93 4.47 -7.86 -8.44
N PHE A 94 4.71 -6.62 -8.09
CA PHE A 94 5.92 -6.22 -7.39
C PHE A 94 5.85 -6.69 -5.93
N VAL A 95 7.01 -6.94 -5.34
CA VAL A 95 7.14 -7.35 -3.91
C VAL A 95 6.54 -6.29 -2.97
N SER A 96 6.49 -5.04 -3.41
CA SER A 96 5.91 -3.91 -2.67
C SER A 96 4.38 -3.82 -2.77
N ALA A 97 3.75 -4.54 -3.71
CA ALA A 97 2.30 -4.53 -3.82
C ALA A 97 1.64 -5.21 -2.61
N TYR A 98 0.50 -4.67 -2.18
CA TYR A 98 -0.23 -5.16 -0.99
C TYR A 98 0.64 -5.27 0.27
N LYS A 99 1.62 -4.37 0.44
CA LYS A 99 2.47 -4.32 1.61
C LYS A 99 1.88 -3.40 2.68
N ARG A 100 1.85 -3.88 3.93
CA ARG A 100 1.52 -3.05 5.09
C ARG A 100 2.71 -2.19 5.48
N MET A 101 2.42 -0.95 5.84
CA MET A 101 3.38 -0.08 6.48
C MET A 101 3.71 -0.59 7.88
N MET A 102 4.77 -0.06 8.48
CA MET A 102 5.15 -0.30 9.87
C MET A 102 4.92 0.97 10.69
N TRP A 103 4.52 0.81 11.96
CA TRP A 103 4.35 1.95 12.85
C TRP A 103 5.68 2.62 13.22
N ASP A 104 6.71 1.80 13.39
CA ASP A 104 8.02 2.24 13.86
C ASP A 104 8.99 2.64 12.73
N GLU A 105 8.54 2.62 11.48
CA GLU A 105 9.35 3.02 10.33
C GLU A 105 8.74 4.21 9.58
N PRO A 106 9.59 5.08 9.01
CA PRO A 106 9.12 6.14 8.12
C PRO A 106 8.36 5.57 6.92
N ALA A 107 7.29 6.24 6.52
CA ALA A 107 6.61 5.89 5.28
C ALA A 107 7.57 6.05 4.09
N SER A 108 7.56 5.08 3.18
CA SER A 108 8.23 5.27 1.89
C SER A 108 7.60 6.41 1.10
N THR A 109 8.26 6.88 0.04
CA THR A 109 7.74 7.95 -0.84
C THR A 109 6.27 7.72 -1.20
N LEU A 110 5.45 8.74 -0.98
CA LEU A 110 4.06 8.74 -1.38
C LEU A 110 3.96 9.02 -2.88
N THR A 111 3.19 8.21 -3.60
CA THR A 111 2.95 8.39 -5.04
C THR A 111 1.48 8.71 -5.30
N GLN A 112 1.12 9.11 -6.53
CA GLN A 112 -0.28 9.27 -6.94
C GLN A 112 -1.12 8.00 -6.71
N ASN A 113 -0.48 6.83 -6.57
CA ASN A 113 -1.14 5.55 -6.43
C ASN A 113 -1.28 5.08 -4.97
N PHE A 114 -1.01 5.93 -3.97
CA PHE A 114 -0.98 5.52 -2.56
C PHE A 114 -2.31 4.95 -2.01
N GLN A 115 -3.42 5.19 -2.71
CA GLN A 115 -4.71 4.58 -2.39
C GLN A 115 -5.02 3.31 -3.21
N PHE A 116 -4.09 2.82 -4.02
CA PHE A 116 -4.24 1.57 -4.75
C PHE A 116 -3.39 0.48 -4.10
N ALA A 117 -4.02 -0.44 -3.41
CA ALA A 117 -3.35 -1.52 -2.67
C ALA A 117 -2.39 -2.37 -3.53
N CYS A 118 -2.65 -2.46 -4.84
CA CYS A 118 -1.83 -3.24 -5.78
C CYS A 118 -0.64 -2.48 -6.39
N SER A 119 -0.57 -1.16 -6.21
CA SER A 119 0.41 -0.31 -6.88
C SER A 119 1.40 0.35 -5.93
N ASP A 120 1.08 0.39 -4.65
CA ASP A 120 1.92 1.02 -3.65
C ASP A 120 1.94 0.22 -2.34
N ASN A 121 2.96 0.43 -1.52
CA ASN A 121 3.16 -0.19 -0.22
C ASN A 121 2.55 0.67 0.91
N LYS A 122 1.30 1.07 0.74
CA LYS A 122 0.60 2.02 1.63
C LYS A 122 -0.68 1.43 2.24
N LEU A 123 -0.67 0.12 2.52
CA LEU A 123 -1.70 -0.43 3.40
C LEU A 123 -1.50 0.10 4.81
N HIS A 124 -2.60 0.44 5.48
CA HIS A 124 -2.57 0.85 6.88
C HIS A 124 -1.92 -0.23 7.75
N PRO A 125 -1.08 0.11 8.74
CA PRO A 125 -0.32 -0.87 9.52
C PRO A 125 -1.18 -1.97 10.17
N ASP A 126 -2.33 -1.62 10.73
CA ASP A 126 -3.21 -2.55 11.46
C ASP A 126 -4.64 -2.68 10.89
N GLN A 127 -5.12 -1.70 10.11
CA GLN A 127 -6.47 -1.74 9.57
C GLN A 127 -6.50 -2.37 8.17
N CYS A 128 -7.61 -3.04 7.83
CA CYS A 128 -7.79 -3.65 6.52
C CYS A 128 -8.22 -2.60 5.47
N ARG A 129 -7.32 -1.67 5.16
CA ARG A 129 -7.53 -0.57 4.20
C ARG A 129 -6.21 0.05 3.72
N VAL A 130 -6.31 0.85 2.68
CA VAL A 130 -5.25 1.79 2.28
C VAL A 130 -5.33 3.07 3.14
N LEU A 131 -4.40 3.99 2.94
CA LEU A 131 -4.43 5.29 3.59
C LEU A 131 -5.59 6.16 3.07
N SER A 132 -6.13 7.01 3.93
CA SER A 132 -7.06 8.06 3.55
C SER A 132 -6.33 9.24 2.89
N LEU A 133 -7.07 10.12 2.21
CA LEU A 133 -6.50 11.36 1.66
C LEU A 133 -5.87 12.22 2.77
N TYR A 134 -6.52 12.29 3.94
CA TYR A 134 -5.98 13.05 5.07
C TYR A 134 -4.68 12.44 5.61
N GLU A 135 -4.57 11.13 5.73
CA GLU A 135 -3.33 10.46 6.12
C GLU A 135 -2.21 10.72 5.08
N GLY A 136 -2.55 10.76 3.79
CA GLY A 136 -1.63 11.20 2.75
C GLY A 136 -1.10 12.62 2.96
N LEU A 137 -1.98 13.58 3.32
CA LEU A 137 -1.58 14.95 3.66
C LEU A 137 -0.67 15.00 4.89
N VAL A 138 -0.95 14.20 5.91
CA VAL A 138 -0.09 14.11 7.11
C VAL A 138 1.29 13.60 6.74
N LEU A 139 1.40 12.52 5.97
CA LEU A 139 2.68 11.96 5.53
C LEU A 139 3.48 12.91 4.64
N GLN A 140 2.80 13.68 3.80
CA GLN A 140 3.41 14.73 3.00
C GLN A 140 3.69 16.02 3.79
N SER A 141 3.44 16.03 5.11
CA SER A 141 3.58 17.21 5.96
C SER A 141 2.81 18.45 5.50
N ILE A 142 1.72 18.27 4.74
CA ILE A 142 0.85 19.34 4.25
C ILE A 142 -0.26 19.64 5.27
N ALA A 143 -0.66 18.66 6.08
CA ALA A 143 -1.80 18.77 6.98
C ALA A 143 -1.70 19.91 8.03
N ASP A 144 -0.48 20.38 8.31
CA ASP A 144 -0.21 21.47 9.26
C ASP A 144 -0.29 22.87 8.62
N TYR A 145 -0.43 22.93 7.29
CA TYR A 145 -0.51 24.19 6.55
C TYR A 145 -1.95 24.55 6.21
N ASP A 146 -2.18 25.82 5.89
CA ASP A 146 -3.45 26.27 5.35
C ASP A 146 -3.59 25.78 3.89
N TYR A 147 -4.59 24.94 3.62
CA TYR A 147 -4.86 24.38 2.31
C TYR A 147 -6.37 24.30 2.05
N SER A 148 -6.75 24.38 0.79
CA SER A 148 -8.13 24.17 0.36
C SER A 148 -8.16 23.32 -0.91
N PHE A 149 -9.11 22.39 -0.95
CA PHE A 149 -9.46 21.63 -2.14
C PHE A 149 -10.82 22.06 -2.69
N GLU A 150 -11.20 23.30 -2.46
CA GLU A 150 -12.39 23.89 -3.06
C GLU A 150 -12.00 24.88 -4.16
N VAL A 151 -12.67 24.79 -5.31
CA VAL A 151 -12.55 25.71 -6.42
C VAL A 151 -13.96 26.20 -6.77
N ASN A 152 -14.18 27.51 -6.73
CA ASN A 152 -15.49 28.14 -6.97
C ASN A 152 -16.62 27.54 -6.10
N GLY A 153 -16.35 27.27 -4.84
CA GLY A 153 -17.30 26.73 -3.87
C GLY A 153 -17.63 25.24 -4.09
N LYS A 154 -16.87 24.51 -4.90
CA LYS A 154 -17.05 23.09 -5.13
C LYS A 154 -15.79 22.31 -4.74
N MET A 155 -15.98 21.22 -4.02
CA MET A 155 -14.91 20.30 -3.69
C MET A 155 -14.32 19.67 -4.94
N VAL A 156 -12.99 19.66 -5.02
CA VAL A 156 -12.23 18.94 -6.06
C VAL A 156 -12.47 17.44 -5.95
N PRO A 157 -12.57 16.69 -7.06
CA PRO A 157 -12.72 15.24 -7.03
C PRO A 157 -11.59 14.55 -6.26
N ASP A 158 -11.93 13.51 -5.48
CA ASP A 158 -10.99 12.77 -4.62
C ASP A 158 -9.77 12.22 -5.41
N GLY A 159 -9.97 11.81 -6.68
CA GLY A 159 -8.88 11.37 -7.55
C GLY A 159 -7.85 12.45 -7.82
N LEU A 160 -8.31 13.69 -8.12
CA LEU A 160 -7.41 14.81 -8.35
C LEU A 160 -6.71 15.26 -7.05
N ILE A 161 -7.42 15.22 -5.91
CA ILE A 161 -6.79 15.47 -4.59
C ILE A 161 -5.67 14.46 -4.34
N ARG A 162 -5.94 13.16 -4.56
CA ARG A 162 -4.94 12.11 -4.41
C ARG A 162 -3.72 12.34 -5.31
N ASP A 163 -3.94 12.66 -6.57
CA ASP A 163 -2.88 12.89 -7.56
C ASP A 163 -2.03 14.10 -7.13
N THR A 164 -2.66 15.20 -6.71
CA THR A 164 -1.97 16.39 -6.18
C THR A 164 -1.12 16.05 -4.95
N ILE A 165 -1.65 15.26 -4.01
CA ILE A 165 -0.90 14.81 -2.82
C ILE A 165 0.32 13.98 -3.24
N GLY A 166 0.14 13.03 -4.17
CA GLY A 166 1.21 12.14 -4.61
C GLY A 166 2.30 12.81 -5.45
N GLU A 167 1.99 13.94 -6.10
CA GLU A 167 2.95 14.76 -6.85
C GLU A 167 3.64 15.82 -5.98
N SER A 168 3.11 16.09 -4.80
CA SER A 168 3.65 17.14 -3.94
C SER A 168 5.01 16.78 -3.36
N VAL A 169 5.83 17.77 -3.13
CA VAL A 169 7.07 17.64 -2.36
C VAL A 169 6.78 18.04 -0.92
N PRO A 170 7.14 17.22 0.09
CA PRO A 170 6.83 17.52 1.49
C PRO A 170 7.43 18.87 1.93
N PRO A 171 6.63 19.86 2.35
CA PRO A 171 7.13 21.18 2.71
C PRO A 171 8.19 21.16 3.80
N LYS A 172 8.05 20.31 4.83
CA LYS A 172 9.03 20.19 5.92
C LYS A 172 10.38 19.66 5.41
N MET A 173 10.38 18.79 4.39
CA MET A 173 11.63 18.33 3.78
C MET A 173 12.34 19.46 3.03
N ILE A 174 11.61 20.21 2.23
CA ILE A 174 12.17 21.34 1.49
C ILE A 174 12.69 22.42 2.45
N ASP A 175 11.98 22.74 3.51
CA ASP A 175 12.45 23.67 4.54
C ASP A 175 13.82 23.27 5.10
N GLN A 176 14.02 21.98 5.43
CA GLN A 176 15.31 21.50 5.92
C GLN A 176 16.41 21.58 4.86
N ILE A 177 16.11 21.23 3.61
CA ILE A 177 17.06 21.35 2.50
C ILE A 177 17.46 22.82 2.29
N CYS A 178 16.50 23.73 2.26
CA CYS A 178 16.77 25.16 2.11
C CYS A 178 17.62 25.72 3.26
N LYS A 179 17.32 25.37 4.50
CA LYS A 179 18.12 25.77 5.66
C LYS A 179 19.57 25.27 5.56
N TYR A 180 19.73 24.02 5.13
CA TYR A 180 21.09 23.47 4.93
C TYR A 180 21.85 24.21 3.83
N ILE A 181 21.22 24.45 2.68
CA ILE A 181 21.86 25.22 1.58
C ILE A 181 22.25 26.62 2.06
N LEU A 182 21.36 27.32 2.75
CA LEU A 182 21.68 28.66 3.27
C LEU A 182 22.88 28.64 4.21
N SER A 183 23.00 27.63 5.07
CA SER A 183 24.14 27.50 5.99
C SER A 183 25.50 27.24 5.31
N ILE A 184 25.50 26.90 4.02
CA ILE A 184 26.74 26.67 3.24
C ILE A 184 27.17 27.92 2.49
N ILE A 185 26.21 28.77 2.09
CA ILE A 185 26.46 29.95 1.24
C ILE A 185 26.62 31.25 2.04
N GLU A 186 26.28 31.23 3.34
CA GLU A 186 26.60 32.29 4.32
C GLU A 186 28.02 32.09 4.88
#